data_2f15aab10f2f72959fa32897768c9c92
#
_entry.id   2f15aab10f2f72959fa32897768c9c92
#
_cell.length_a   1.000
_cell.length_b   1.000
_cell.length_c   1.000
_cell.angle_alpha   90.00
_cell.angle_beta   90.00
_cell.angle_gamma   90.00
#
_symmetry.space_group_name_H-M   'P 1'
#
loop_
_entity.id
_entity.type
_entity.pdbx_description
1 polymer ?
#
loop_
_entity_poly.entity_id
_entity_poly.type
_entity_poly.pdbx_seq_one_letter_code
_entity_poly.pdbx_strand_id
1 'polypeptide(L)'
;MISIDANILLYAANEDCPEQRRAEDFLSGLVDRSDVAISEFILVELYLLVRNPAVLKRPLNPDEATGLIASYRSHPRWMVLGWPSSSLRIHDALWKRAGYHDFPRRKIIDLRTAMVLVDQGVREFATANVKDFTDVGFDRVWNPLD
;
A
#
# COMPACT_ATOMS: atom_id res chain seq x y z
N MET A 1 -6.14 8.50 -9.86
CA MET A 1 -6.51 7.35 -8.99
C MET A 1 -5.89 7.52 -7.62
N ILE A 2 -6.55 6.95 -6.65
CA ILE A 2 -6.10 6.88 -5.26
C ILE A 2 -5.64 5.45 -4.96
N SER A 3 -4.54 5.30 -4.22
CA SER A 3 -4.12 3.99 -3.69
C SER A 3 -3.85 4.06 -2.20
N ILE A 4 -3.77 2.90 -1.57
CA ILE A 4 -3.77 2.77 -0.11
C ILE A 4 -2.60 1.90 0.30
N ASP A 5 -1.82 2.38 1.26
CA ASP A 5 -0.67 1.66 1.80
C ASP A 5 -1.09 0.48 2.69
N ALA A 6 -0.22 -0.51 2.78
CA ALA A 6 -0.43 -1.69 3.61
C ALA A 6 -0.68 -1.35 5.08
N ASN A 7 -0.07 -0.30 5.62
CA ASN A 7 -0.29 0.09 7.02
C ASN A 7 -1.74 0.50 7.31
N ILE A 8 -2.41 1.19 6.38
CA ILE A 8 -3.83 1.55 6.54
C ILE A 8 -4.70 0.28 6.52
N LEU A 9 -4.43 -0.64 5.59
CA LEU A 9 -5.14 -1.91 5.49
C LEU A 9 -4.91 -2.78 6.74
N LEU A 10 -3.69 -2.75 7.27
CA LEU A 10 -3.33 -3.45 8.50
C LEU A 10 -4.11 -2.91 9.70
N TYR A 11 -4.19 -1.58 9.87
CA TYR A 11 -4.98 -0.99 10.93
C TYR A 11 -6.44 -1.41 10.86
N ALA A 12 -7.02 -1.43 9.67
CA ALA A 12 -8.40 -1.87 9.49
C ALA A 12 -8.62 -3.34 9.89
N ALA A 13 -7.60 -4.19 9.70
CA ALA A 13 -7.65 -5.60 10.05
C ALA A 13 -7.29 -5.91 11.52
N ASN A 14 -6.73 -4.94 12.25
CA ASN A 14 -6.23 -5.14 13.61
C ASN A 14 -7.24 -4.67 14.65
N GLU A 15 -8.02 -5.61 15.18
CA GLU A 15 -9.04 -5.34 16.21
C GLU A 15 -8.45 -4.84 17.53
N ASP A 16 -7.16 -5.01 17.75
CA ASP A 16 -6.47 -4.65 18.99
C ASP A 16 -5.79 -3.27 18.95
N CYS A 17 -5.93 -2.52 17.84
CA CYS A 17 -5.32 -1.20 17.74
C CYS A 17 -6.35 -0.07 17.79
N PRO A 18 -5.99 1.11 18.36
CA PRO A 18 -6.92 2.23 18.49
C PRO A 18 -7.28 2.88 17.14
N GLU A 19 -6.47 2.67 16.11
CA GLU A 19 -6.68 3.23 14.77
C GLU A 19 -7.69 2.45 13.93
N GLN A 20 -8.08 1.24 14.35
CA GLN A 20 -8.90 0.36 13.53
C GLN A 20 -10.18 1.04 13.01
N ARG A 21 -10.93 1.66 13.90
CA ARG A 21 -12.20 2.27 13.52
C ARG A 21 -12.03 3.35 12.46
N ARG A 22 -11.04 4.22 12.63
CA ARG A 22 -10.77 5.28 11.65
C ARG A 22 -10.32 4.73 10.32
N ALA A 23 -9.53 3.65 10.32
CA ALA A 23 -9.12 2.97 9.09
C ALA A 23 -10.32 2.34 8.38
N GLU A 24 -11.19 1.65 9.11
CA GLU A 24 -12.43 1.08 8.55
C GLU A 24 -13.35 2.16 7.98
N ASP A 25 -13.53 3.26 8.71
CA ASP A 25 -14.37 4.39 8.26
C ASP A 25 -13.79 5.00 6.96
N PHE A 26 -12.48 5.15 6.90
CA PHE A 26 -11.81 5.63 5.68
C PHE A 26 -12.06 4.70 4.49
N LEU A 27 -11.83 3.39 4.66
CA LEU A 27 -12.05 2.40 3.60
C LEU A 27 -13.50 2.34 3.17
N SER A 28 -14.44 2.42 4.13
CA SER A 28 -15.88 2.45 3.84
C SER A 28 -16.27 3.66 2.99
N GLY A 29 -15.61 4.80 3.20
CA GLY A 29 -15.82 6.00 2.39
C GLY A 29 -15.35 5.85 0.94
N LEU A 30 -14.53 4.84 0.63
CA LEU A 30 -14.02 4.57 -0.71
C LEU A 30 -14.78 3.48 -1.46
N VAL A 31 -15.70 2.76 -0.80
CA VAL A 31 -16.33 1.54 -1.34
C VAL A 31 -17.03 1.78 -2.67
N ASP A 32 -17.70 2.90 -2.83
CA ASP A 32 -18.46 3.22 -4.04
C ASP A 32 -17.66 3.94 -5.13
N ARG A 33 -16.38 4.22 -4.86
CA ARG A 33 -15.52 4.92 -5.80
C ARG A 33 -14.90 3.95 -6.80
N SER A 34 -14.84 4.36 -8.06
CA SER A 34 -14.23 3.59 -9.16
C SER A 34 -12.80 4.05 -9.50
N ASP A 35 -12.29 5.06 -8.80
CA ASP A 35 -10.95 5.59 -8.99
C ASP A 35 -9.96 5.13 -7.91
N VAL A 36 -10.24 4.02 -7.25
CA VAL A 36 -9.36 3.39 -6.26
C VAL A 36 -8.61 2.22 -6.90
N ALA A 37 -7.32 2.18 -6.68
CA ALA A 37 -6.45 1.11 -7.14
C ALA A 37 -5.74 0.46 -5.95
N ILE A 38 -5.69 -0.87 -5.94
CA ILE A 38 -4.95 -1.64 -4.95
C ILE A 38 -3.80 -2.37 -5.64
N SER A 39 -2.60 -2.28 -5.07
CA SER A 39 -1.41 -2.88 -5.66
C SER A 39 -1.19 -4.29 -5.14
N GLU A 40 -0.86 -5.24 -6.03
CA GLU A 40 -0.42 -6.58 -5.64
C GLU A 40 0.82 -6.52 -4.72
N PHE A 41 1.71 -5.55 -4.91
CA PHE A 41 2.88 -5.37 -4.02
C PHE A 41 2.45 -5.04 -2.59
N ILE A 42 1.48 -4.16 -2.45
CA ILE A 42 0.91 -3.78 -1.16
C ILE A 42 0.16 -4.96 -0.53
N LEU A 43 -0.55 -5.74 -1.32
CA LEU A 43 -1.25 -6.93 -0.82
C LEU A 43 -0.27 -8.01 -0.32
N VAL A 44 0.87 -8.20 -0.99
CA VAL A 44 1.93 -9.11 -0.50
C VAL A 44 2.47 -8.63 0.84
N GLU A 45 2.72 -7.34 0.97
CA GLU A 45 3.16 -6.75 2.24
C GLU A 45 2.10 -6.93 3.34
N LEU A 46 0.84 -6.68 3.03
CA LEU A 46 -0.27 -6.90 3.97
C LEU A 46 -0.32 -8.35 4.45
N TYR A 47 -0.18 -9.32 3.53
CA TYR A 47 -0.14 -10.73 3.87
C TYR A 47 0.96 -11.04 4.89
N LEU A 48 2.17 -10.52 4.67
CA LEU A 48 3.29 -10.71 5.59
C LEU A 48 2.99 -10.10 6.96
N LEU A 49 2.40 -8.92 7.00
CA LEU A 49 2.09 -8.21 8.24
C LEU A 49 1.00 -8.92 9.06
N VAL A 50 -0.09 -9.33 8.44
CA VAL A 50 -1.22 -9.96 9.17
C VAL A 50 -0.89 -11.35 9.68
N ARG A 51 0.16 -11.99 9.15
CA ARG A 51 0.66 -13.28 9.60
C ARG A 51 1.77 -13.18 10.64
N ASN A 52 2.23 -11.98 10.94
CA ASN A 52 3.39 -11.78 11.82
C ASN A 52 2.95 -11.61 13.28
N PRO A 53 3.34 -12.54 14.18
CA PRO A 53 2.98 -12.45 15.60
C PRO A 53 3.66 -11.27 16.33
N ALA A 54 4.70 -10.67 15.75
CA ALA A 54 5.28 -9.44 16.26
C ALA A 54 4.44 -8.20 15.93
N VAL A 55 3.52 -8.31 14.98
CA VAL A 55 2.67 -7.20 14.50
C VAL A 55 1.26 -7.30 15.08
N LEU A 56 0.64 -8.49 15.02
CA LEU A 56 -0.70 -8.74 15.54
C LEU A 56 -0.64 -9.66 16.76
N LYS A 57 -1.41 -9.33 17.79
CA LYS A 57 -1.62 -10.24 18.94
C LYS A 57 -2.19 -11.58 18.50
N ARG A 58 -3.10 -11.55 17.54
CA ARG A 58 -3.77 -12.72 16.97
C ARG A 58 -3.53 -12.76 15.48
N PRO A 59 -2.35 -13.23 15.04
CA PRO A 59 -2.04 -13.29 13.62
C PRO A 59 -3.02 -14.22 12.90
N LEU A 60 -3.31 -13.86 11.64
CA LEU A 60 -4.19 -14.65 10.80
C LEU A 60 -3.49 -15.94 10.37
N ASN A 61 -4.24 -17.03 10.27
CA ASN A 61 -3.74 -18.24 9.62
C ASN A 61 -3.70 -18.05 8.08
N PRO A 62 -3.10 -18.99 7.32
CA PRO A 62 -3.01 -18.84 5.85
C PRO A 62 -4.36 -18.61 5.16
N ASP A 63 -5.40 -19.37 5.53
CA ASP A 63 -6.73 -19.24 4.92
C ASP A 63 -7.37 -17.89 5.23
N GLU A 64 -7.27 -17.45 6.47
CA GLU A 64 -7.78 -16.14 6.88
C GLU A 64 -7.07 -15.00 6.14
N ALA A 65 -5.75 -15.09 6.04
CA ALA A 65 -4.94 -14.08 5.37
C ALA A 65 -5.25 -14.00 3.88
N THR A 66 -5.30 -15.15 3.18
CA THR A 66 -5.66 -15.18 1.76
C THR A 66 -7.10 -14.77 1.52
N GLY A 67 -8.01 -15.06 2.45
CA GLY A 67 -9.39 -14.57 2.41
C GLY A 67 -9.46 -13.03 2.47
N LEU A 68 -8.68 -12.43 3.35
CA LEU A 68 -8.57 -10.97 3.44
C LEU A 68 -8.04 -10.38 2.13
N ILE A 69 -6.97 -10.93 1.59
CA ILE A 69 -6.39 -10.49 0.31
C ILE A 69 -7.43 -10.62 -0.81
N ALA A 70 -8.13 -11.75 -0.89
CA ALA A 70 -9.16 -11.99 -1.89
C ALA A 70 -10.29 -10.95 -1.83
N SER A 71 -10.66 -10.47 -0.65
CA SER A 71 -11.69 -9.46 -0.49
C SER A 71 -11.32 -8.14 -1.18
N TYR A 72 -10.05 -7.74 -1.13
CA TYR A 72 -9.58 -6.57 -1.87
C TYR A 72 -9.47 -6.82 -3.37
N ARG A 73 -8.94 -7.99 -3.76
CA ARG A 73 -8.75 -8.33 -5.18
C ARG A 73 -10.07 -8.49 -5.94
N SER A 74 -11.11 -8.92 -5.26
CA SER A 74 -12.45 -9.12 -5.85
C SER A 74 -13.39 -7.93 -5.66
N HIS A 75 -12.89 -6.81 -5.15
CA HIS A 75 -13.73 -5.64 -4.94
C HIS A 75 -14.36 -5.17 -6.27
N PRO A 76 -15.68 -4.96 -6.33
CA PRO A 76 -16.39 -4.76 -7.61
C PRO A 76 -16.03 -3.46 -8.31
N ARG A 77 -15.49 -2.47 -7.61
CA ARG A 77 -15.18 -1.14 -8.15
C ARG A 77 -13.71 -0.76 -8.15
N TRP A 78 -12.87 -1.46 -7.36
CA TRP A 78 -11.45 -1.13 -7.26
C TRP A 78 -10.64 -1.90 -8.29
N MET A 79 -9.64 -1.23 -8.84
CA MET A 79 -8.73 -1.83 -9.79
C MET A 79 -7.56 -2.50 -9.07
N VAL A 80 -7.18 -3.69 -9.51
CA VAL A 80 -5.97 -4.37 -9.03
C VAL A 80 -4.82 -4.07 -9.99
N LEU A 81 -3.71 -3.55 -9.44
CA LEU A 81 -2.51 -3.22 -10.21
C LEU A 81 -1.39 -4.23 -9.90
N GLY A 82 -0.82 -4.83 -10.94
CA GLY A 82 0.31 -5.74 -10.85
C GLY A 82 1.59 -5.10 -11.39
N TRP A 83 2.43 -5.90 -12.06
CA TRP A 83 3.64 -5.42 -12.70
C TRP A 83 3.30 -4.53 -13.91
N PRO A 84 3.92 -3.35 -14.04
CA PRO A 84 3.73 -2.51 -15.22
C PRO A 84 4.52 -3.04 -16.42
N SER A 85 4.04 -2.73 -17.63
CA SER A 85 4.76 -3.04 -18.86
C SER A 85 6.11 -2.30 -18.96
N SER A 86 6.23 -1.17 -18.27
CA SER A 86 7.44 -0.33 -18.22
C SER A 86 8.42 -0.72 -17.11
N SER A 87 8.35 -1.95 -16.61
CA SER A 87 9.12 -2.44 -15.45
C SER A 87 10.63 -2.17 -15.57
N LEU A 88 11.24 -2.46 -16.74
CA LEU A 88 12.67 -2.25 -16.92
C LEU A 88 13.05 -0.76 -16.78
N ARG A 89 12.29 0.13 -17.38
CA ARG A 89 12.53 1.57 -17.30
C ARG A 89 12.38 2.09 -15.86
N ILE A 90 11.38 1.60 -15.14
CA ILE A 90 11.17 1.96 -13.74
C ILE A 90 12.37 1.51 -12.91
N HIS A 91 12.85 0.28 -13.09
CA HIS A 91 13.98 -0.23 -12.33
C HIS A 91 15.30 0.47 -12.70
N ASP A 92 15.50 0.88 -13.94
CA ASP A 92 16.65 1.73 -14.31
C ASP A 92 16.65 3.02 -13.48
N ALA A 93 15.50 3.68 -13.36
CA ALA A 93 15.37 4.89 -12.57
C ALA A 93 15.53 4.62 -11.05
N LEU A 94 14.99 3.49 -10.58
CA LEU A 94 15.13 3.05 -9.19
C LEU A 94 16.60 2.88 -8.80
N TRP A 95 17.36 2.14 -9.60
CA TRP A 95 18.76 1.86 -9.32
C TRP A 95 19.61 3.13 -9.37
N LYS A 96 19.29 4.06 -10.25
CA LYS A 96 19.96 5.37 -10.30
C LYS A 96 19.78 6.15 -9.00
N ARG A 97 18.56 6.18 -8.43
CA ARG A 97 18.29 6.83 -7.15
C ARG A 97 18.93 6.08 -5.98
N ALA A 98 18.86 4.76 -5.99
CA ALA A 98 19.45 3.92 -4.94
C ALA A 98 20.97 3.99 -4.89
N GLY A 99 21.61 4.45 -5.96
CA GLY A 99 23.05 4.62 -6.03
C GLY A 99 23.58 5.91 -5.38
N TYR A 100 22.73 6.83 -4.96
CA TYR A 100 23.17 8.02 -4.24
C TYR A 100 23.68 7.64 -2.85
N HIS A 101 24.79 8.24 -2.43
CA HIS A 101 25.51 7.85 -1.21
C HIS A 101 24.70 7.99 0.08
N ASP A 102 23.71 8.86 0.11
CA ASP A 102 22.83 9.11 1.26
C ASP A 102 21.51 8.35 1.19
N PHE A 103 21.32 7.47 0.21
CA PHE A 103 20.08 6.73 0.04
C PHE A 103 19.90 5.70 1.17
N PRO A 104 18.83 5.78 1.97
CA PRO A 104 18.59 4.82 3.05
C PRO A 104 18.19 3.44 2.49
N ARG A 105 18.96 2.39 2.80
CA ARG A 105 18.73 1.03 2.28
C ARG A 105 17.29 0.52 2.48
N ARG A 106 16.66 0.87 3.60
CA ARG A 106 15.31 0.42 3.95
C ARG A 106 14.20 1.03 3.07
N LYS A 107 14.49 2.11 2.36
CA LYS A 107 13.52 2.80 1.49
C LYS A 107 13.39 2.18 0.11
N ILE A 108 14.21 1.20 -0.24
CA ILE A 108 14.23 0.66 -1.61
C ILE A 108 12.89 0.05 -2.03
N ILE A 109 12.23 -0.67 -1.13
CA ILE A 109 10.94 -1.31 -1.42
C ILE A 109 9.83 -0.26 -1.56
N ASP A 110 9.75 0.69 -0.64
CA ASP A 110 8.74 1.75 -0.68
C ASP A 110 8.91 2.63 -1.92
N LEU A 111 10.14 2.95 -2.27
CA LEU A 111 10.42 3.73 -3.47
C LEU A 111 9.99 2.98 -4.73
N ARG A 112 10.29 1.68 -4.85
CA ARG A 112 9.83 0.88 -5.99
C ARG A 112 8.32 0.85 -6.09
N THR A 113 7.64 0.60 -4.99
CA THR A 113 6.17 0.57 -4.94
C THR A 113 5.60 1.91 -5.40
N ALA A 114 6.14 3.02 -4.89
CA ALA A 114 5.69 4.36 -5.27
C ALA A 114 5.91 4.64 -6.76
N MET A 115 7.09 4.33 -7.28
CA MET A 115 7.42 4.54 -8.70
C MET A 115 6.51 3.74 -9.63
N VAL A 116 6.21 2.49 -9.27
CA VAL A 116 5.28 1.63 -10.02
C VAL A 116 3.87 2.21 -10.00
N LEU A 117 3.38 2.63 -8.85
CA LEU A 117 2.05 3.21 -8.72
C LEU A 117 1.92 4.52 -9.53
N VAL A 118 2.89 5.41 -9.43
CA VAL A 118 2.91 6.67 -10.18
C VAL A 118 2.91 6.40 -11.69
N ASP A 119 3.71 5.45 -12.15
CA ASP A 119 3.76 5.07 -13.57
C ASP A 119 2.40 4.54 -14.05
N GLN A 120 1.66 3.87 -13.21
CA GLN A 120 0.33 3.32 -13.52
C GLN A 120 -0.81 4.31 -13.33
N GLY A 121 -0.51 5.57 -13.04
CA GLY A 121 -1.50 6.65 -13.00
C GLY A 121 -2.08 6.96 -11.62
N VAL A 122 -1.52 6.39 -10.55
CA VAL A 122 -1.90 6.76 -9.19
C VAL A 122 -1.35 8.14 -8.87
N ARG A 123 -2.22 9.04 -8.41
CA ARG A 123 -1.85 10.42 -8.08
C ARG A 123 -1.96 10.74 -6.60
N GLU A 124 -2.80 10.00 -5.89
CA GLU A 124 -2.99 10.19 -4.46
C GLU A 124 -2.66 8.90 -3.70
N PHE A 125 -1.93 9.03 -2.60
CA PHE A 125 -1.51 7.87 -1.81
C PHE A 125 -1.81 8.07 -0.33
N ALA A 126 -2.68 7.22 0.21
CA ALA A 126 -3.06 7.21 1.63
C ALA A 126 -2.11 6.31 2.42
N THR A 127 -1.35 6.87 3.34
CA THR A 127 -0.36 6.16 4.14
C THR A 127 -0.20 6.78 5.52
N ALA A 128 0.12 5.97 6.53
CA ALA A 128 0.53 6.47 7.83
C ALA A 128 1.97 7.01 7.83
N ASN A 129 2.78 6.62 6.84
CA ASN A 129 4.20 7.00 6.71
C ASN A 129 4.41 8.08 5.64
N VAL A 130 3.73 9.20 5.78
CA VAL A 130 3.73 10.29 4.78
C VAL A 130 5.14 10.68 4.34
N LYS A 131 6.09 10.74 5.28
CA LYS A 131 7.47 11.18 5.01
C LYS A 131 8.21 10.28 4.01
N ASP A 132 7.87 9.00 3.97
CA ASP A 132 8.55 8.03 3.11
C ASP A 132 8.07 8.10 1.65
N PHE A 133 6.97 8.80 1.39
CA PHE A 133 6.33 8.85 0.07
C PHE A 133 6.21 10.26 -0.51
N THR A 134 6.74 11.27 0.16
CA THR A 134 6.91 12.59 -0.43
C THR A 134 8.02 12.56 -1.49
N ASP A 135 7.97 13.42 -2.47
CA ASP A 135 8.99 13.57 -3.53
C ASP A 135 9.16 12.34 -4.46
N VAL A 136 8.14 11.49 -4.57
CA VAL A 136 8.15 10.32 -5.46
C VAL A 136 7.26 10.47 -6.69
N GLY A 137 6.50 11.56 -6.78
CA GLY A 137 5.66 11.86 -7.95
C GLY A 137 4.17 11.80 -7.70
N PHE A 138 3.71 11.52 -6.49
CA PHE A 138 2.29 11.68 -6.14
C PHE A 138 1.93 13.17 -6.01
N ASP A 139 0.72 13.52 -6.41
CA ASP A 139 0.18 14.88 -6.23
C ASP A 139 -0.21 15.11 -4.77
N ARG A 140 -0.65 14.03 -4.08
CA ARG A 140 -1.04 14.09 -2.69
C ARG A 140 -0.62 12.82 -1.94
N VAL A 141 0.06 13.00 -0.81
CA VAL A 141 0.33 11.95 0.16
C VAL A 141 -0.19 12.42 1.51
N TRP A 142 -1.02 11.61 2.17
CA TRP A 142 -1.59 12.01 3.47
C TRP A 142 -1.90 10.81 4.34
N ASN A 143 -1.99 11.07 5.64
CA ASN A 143 -2.47 10.08 6.59
C ASN A 143 -3.98 10.27 6.81
N PRO A 144 -4.82 9.34 6.35
CA PRO A 144 -6.27 9.47 6.52
C PRO A 144 -6.75 9.27 7.97
N LEU A 145 -5.85 8.86 8.87
CA LEU A 145 -6.17 8.59 10.27
C LEU A 145 -5.93 9.81 11.19
N ASP A 146 -5.32 10.85 10.67
CA ASP A 146 -5.09 12.10 11.43
C ASP A 146 -6.36 12.93 11.55
#